data_994b09910821c55fa5ea70faaced60fd
#
_entry.id   994b09910821c55fa5ea70faaced60fd
#
_cell.length_a   1.000
_cell.length_b   1.000
_cell.length_c   1.000
_cell.angle_alpha   90.00
_cell.angle_beta   90.00
_cell.angle_gamma   90.00
#
_symmetry.space_group_name_H-M   'P 1'
#
loop_
_entity.id
_entity.type
_entity.pdbx_description
1 polymer ?
#
loop_
_entity_poly.entity_id
_entity_poly.type
_entity_poly.pdbx_seq_one_letter_code
_entity_poly.pdbx_strand_id
1 'polypeptide(L)'
;MHTSFIKAKIFASLALIIMTFAFTLPMITFHGTLNKIHEDKIDEISPLAIKTWNFYNQGRYKSTTTPKEAHNDLEEMIETSSEIGVASLPIWSCSLEAPNYPKEAFPDGIPVFFHFDGFSGEVHEMNTINHYVGMDPMWQGGILEREIGIYALLALSLGMIFFILYNKKILTYIMIIPASLPVLFIADYSYWLYWFGHNLRDWGAFKIKPFMPTVFGDGKIAQFTTHSYPSIGFYLLLAIG
;
A
#
# COMPACT_ATOMS: atom_id res chain seq x y z
N MET A 1 -6.25 -9.58 -40.92
CA MET A 1 -5.90 -8.31 -40.27
C MET A 1 -7.10 -7.66 -39.59
N HIS A 2 -8.28 -7.62 -40.20
CA HIS A 2 -9.51 -7.01 -39.64
C HIS A 2 -10.01 -7.73 -38.35
N THR A 3 -10.04 -9.05 -38.38
CA THR A 3 -10.51 -9.89 -37.26
C THR A 3 -9.64 -9.80 -36.02
N SER A 4 -8.33 -9.65 -36.18
CA SER A 4 -7.37 -9.48 -35.07
C SER A 4 -7.59 -8.14 -34.34
N PHE A 5 -7.89 -7.08 -35.11
CA PHE A 5 -8.12 -5.75 -34.55
C PHE A 5 -9.45 -5.65 -33.79
N ILE A 6 -10.49 -6.36 -34.25
CA ILE A 6 -11.77 -6.47 -33.54
C ILE A 6 -11.59 -7.20 -32.23
N LYS A 7 -10.84 -8.31 -32.18
CA LYS A 7 -10.56 -9.04 -30.97
C LYS A 7 -9.83 -8.15 -29.95
N ALA A 8 -8.80 -7.42 -30.39
CA ALA A 8 -8.07 -6.49 -29.53
C ALA A 8 -8.99 -5.42 -28.89
N LYS A 9 -9.95 -4.89 -29.65
CA LYS A 9 -10.94 -3.94 -29.12
C LYS A 9 -11.89 -4.56 -28.09
N ILE A 10 -12.30 -5.82 -28.28
CA ILE A 10 -13.13 -6.53 -27.34
C ILE A 10 -12.36 -6.72 -26.02
N PHE A 11 -11.11 -7.17 -26.08
CA PHE A 11 -10.27 -7.30 -24.88
C PHE A 11 -10.02 -5.96 -24.21
N ALA A 12 -9.72 -4.90 -24.96
CA ALA A 12 -9.56 -3.56 -24.39
C ALA A 12 -10.84 -3.04 -23.73
N SER A 13 -12.03 -3.37 -24.26
CA SER A 13 -13.30 -3.01 -23.63
C SER A 13 -13.51 -3.75 -22.31
N LEU A 14 -13.20 -5.05 -22.26
CA LEU A 14 -13.27 -5.82 -21.02
C LEU A 14 -12.25 -5.29 -19.98
N ALA A 15 -11.03 -5.03 -20.41
CA ALA A 15 -10.00 -4.46 -19.56
C ALA A 15 -10.41 -3.09 -19.00
N LEU A 16 -11.01 -2.23 -19.83
CA LEU A 16 -11.53 -0.94 -19.39
C LEU A 16 -12.65 -1.08 -18.34
N ILE A 17 -13.56 -2.03 -18.53
CA ILE A 17 -14.63 -2.33 -17.57
C ILE A 17 -14.01 -2.75 -16.23
N ILE A 18 -13.09 -3.71 -16.24
CA ILE A 18 -12.41 -4.17 -15.01
C ILE A 18 -11.72 -2.99 -14.33
N MET A 19 -10.91 -2.21 -15.05
CA MET A 19 -10.18 -1.09 -14.50
C MET A 19 -11.11 -0.02 -13.90
N THR A 20 -12.22 0.26 -14.59
CA THR A 20 -13.21 1.26 -14.12
C THR A 20 -13.84 0.82 -12.81
N PHE A 21 -14.37 -0.40 -12.72
CA PHE A 21 -15.11 -0.85 -11.54
C PHE A 21 -14.22 -1.28 -10.38
N ALA A 22 -13.02 -1.79 -10.65
CA ALA A 22 -12.11 -2.25 -9.60
C ALA A 22 -11.29 -1.12 -8.96
N PHE A 23 -10.96 -0.08 -9.72
CA PHE A 23 -10.01 0.94 -9.29
C PHE A 23 -10.52 2.36 -9.52
N THR A 24 -10.78 2.76 -10.76
CA THR A 24 -11.01 4.17 -11.12
C THR A 24 -12.27 4.73 -10.48
N LEU A 25 -13.41 4.08 -10.63
CA LEU A 25 -14.70 4.56 -10.08
C LEU A 25 -14.73 4.58 -8.55
N PRO A 26 -14.24 3.55 -7.83
CA PRO A 26 -14.11 3.61 -6.38
C PRO A 26 -13.26 4.80 -5.92
N MET A 27 -12.10 5.02 -6.51
CA MET A 27 -11.22 6.15 -6.17
C MET A 27 -11.91 7.50 -6.39
N ILE A 28 -12.61 7.69 -7.51
CA ILE A 28 -13.36 8.95 -7.78
C ILE A 28 -14.42 9.18 -6.71
N THR A 29 -15.18 8.13 -6.37
CA THR A 29 -16.30 8.24 -5.43
C THR A 29 -15.83 8.63 -4.03
N PHE A 30 -14.69 8.12 -3.61
CA PHE A 30 -14.18 8.34 -2.26
C PHE A 30 -13.22 9.53 -2.14
N HIS A 31 -12.54 9.93 -3.21
CA HIS A 31 -11.58 11.05 -3.16
C HIS A 31 -12.22 12.37 -2.69
N GLY A 32 -13.48 12.61 -3.00
CA GLY A 32 -14.24 13.75 -2.51
C GLY A 32 -14.65 13.68 -1.04
N THR A 33 -14.60 12.50 -0.42
CA THR A 33 -15.04 12.27 0.96
C THR A 33 -13.85 12.29 1.93
N LEU A 34 -12.66 11.89 1.47
CA LEU A 34 -11.45 11.77 2.29
C LEU A 34 -10.97 13.08 2.89
N ASN A 35 -11.15 14.21 2.18
CA ASN A 35 -10.75 15.53 2.67
C ASN A 35 -11.59 16.06 3.84
N LYS A 36 -12.62 15.34 4.29
CA LYS A 36 -13.52 15.79 5.36
C LYS A 36 -13.44 15.00 6.67
N ILE A 37 -12.69 13.91 6.69
CA ILE A 37 -12.70 12.98 7.82
C ILE A 37 -11.62 13.33 8.87
N HIS A 38 -10.76 14.28 8.59
CA HIS A 38 -9.47 14.49 9.25
C HIS A 38 -9.49 14.93 10.72
N GLU A 39 -10.50 15.57 11.22
CA GLU A 39 -10.42 16.19 12.54
C GLU A 39 -11.12 15.41 13.68
N ASP A 40 -12.04 14.49 13.36
CA ASP A 40 -12.96 13.94 14.37
C ASP A 40 -12.64 12.50 14.82
N LYS A 41 -11.59 11.85 14.31
CA LYS A 41 -11.39 10.39 14.49
C LYS A 41 -10.14 9.95 15.27
N ILE A 42 -9.49 10.84 15.98
CA ILE A 42 -8.36 10.49 16.88
C ILE A 42 -8.78 9.45 17.95
N ASP A 43 -10.07 9.39 18.27
CA ASP A 43 -10.61 8.46 19.26
C ASP A 43 -10.80 7.02 18.74
N GLU A 44 -10.59 6.75 17.45
CA GLU A 44 -10.77 5.42 16.84
C GLU A 44 -9.45 4.65 16.63
N ILE A 45 -8.35 5.07 17.26
CA ILE A 45 -7.09 4.32 17.24
C ILE A 45 -7.34 2.94 17.83
N SER A 46 -6.91 1.89 17.13
CA SER A 46 -7.04 0.53 17.59
C SER A 46 -6.56 0.39 19.05
N PRO A 47 -7.39 -0.08 19.99
CA PRO A 47 -6.98 -0.28 21.37
C PRO A 47 -5.76 -1.21 21.50
N LEU A 48 -5.57 -2.07 20.50
CA LEU A 48 -4.43 -2.98 20.43
C LEU A 48 -3.15 -2.24 20.06
N ALA A 49 -3.20 -1.30 19.10
CA ALA A 49 -2.05 -0.46 18.76
C ALA A 49 -1.59 0.34 19.97
N ILE A 50 -2.51 0.98 20.71
CA ILE A 50 -2.22 1.70 21.94
C ILE A 50 -1.61 0.76 22.99
N LYS A 51 -2.16 -0.43 23.15
CA LYS A 51 -1.65 -1.42 24.12
C LYS A 51 -0.25 -1.90 23.74
N THR A 52 -0.03 -2.18 22.48
CA THR A 52 1.27 -2.62 21.93
C THR A 52 2.31 -1.52 22.09
N TRP A 53 1.97 -0.31 21.71
CA TRP A 53 2.81 0.86 21.90
C TRP A 53 3.17 1.06 23.37
N ASN A 54 2.19 1.06 24.28
CA ASN A 54 2.41 1.19 25.70
C ASN A 54 3.28 0.08 26.26
N PHE A 55 3.11 -1.16 25.79
CA PHE A 55 3.94 -2.29 26.18
C PHE A 55 5.42 -2.05 25.83
N TYR A 56 5.71 -1.63 24.61
CA TYR A 56 7.06 -1.37 24.16
C TYR A 56 7.64 -0.10 24.79
N ASN A 57 6.82 0.93 25.05
CA ASN A 57 7.25 2.16 25.71
C ASN A 57 7.51 2.01 27.21
N GLN A 58 6.80 1.13 27.92
CA GLN A 58 6.91 1.02 29.38
C GLN A 58 8.29 0.56 29.88
N GLY A 59 9.05 -0.13 29.06
CA GLY A 59 10.36 -0.66 29.42
C GLY A 59 11.56 0.19 29.00
N ARG A 60 11.49 0.90 27.87
CA ARG A 60 12.67 1.55 27.27
C ARG A 60 12.52 3.05 27.04
N TYR A 61 11.31 3.55 26.77
CA TYR A 61 11.09 4.95 26.41
C TYR A 61 10.70 5.86 27.58
N LYS A 62 10.59 5.32 28.77
CA LYS A 62 10.59 6.14 30.00
C LYS A 62 11.96 6.73 30.31
N SER A 63 13.00 6.34 29.59
CA SER A 63 14.30 6.98 29.70
C SER A 63 14.26 8.31 28.96
N THR A 64 14.78 9.33 29.60
CA THR A 64 14.94 10.71 29.12
C THR A 64 15.76 10.85 27.83
N THR A 65 16.09 9.75 27.16
CA THR A 65 16.98 9.69 25.99
C THR A 65 16.28 9.49 24.65
N THR A 66 14.95 9.31 24.64
CA THR A 66 14.21 9.27 23.38
C THR A 66 14.09 10.68 22.82
N PRO A 67 14.54 10.94 21.58
CA PRO A 67 14.41 12.26 20.97
C PRO A 67 12.95 12.71 20.97
N LYS A 68 12.70 14.00 21.24
CA LYS A 68 11.32 14.56 21.18
C LYS A 68 10.70 14.37 19.80
N GLU A 69 11.54 14.40 18.76
CA GLU A 69 11.14 14.15 17.39
C GLU A 69 10.50 12.76 17.21
N ALA A 70 11.03 11.74 17.87
CA ALA A 70 10.47 10.38 17.80
C ALA A 70 9.09 10.26 18.46
N HIS A 71 8.79 11.08 19.48
CA HIS A 71 7.45 11.13 20.08
C HIS A 71 6.47 11.86 19.17
N ASN A 72 6.87 12.98 18.58
CA ASN A 72 6.06 13.75 17.66
C ASN A 72 5.76 12.93 16.39
N ASP A 73 6.79 12.24 15.85
CA ASP A 73 6.64 11.36 14.68
C ASP A 73 5.64 10.22 14.95
N LEU A 74 5.59 9.70 16.17
CA LEU A 74 4.62 8.67 16.51
C LEU A 74 3.20 9.21 16.63
N GLU A 75 3.02 10.36 17.29
CA GLU A 75 1.72 11.02 17.38
C GLU A 75 1.19 11.34 15.99
N GLU A 76 2.02 11.92 15.12
CA GLU A 76 1.67 12.18 13.72
C GLU A 76 1.38 10.89 12.94
N MET A 77 2.14 9.82 13.19
CA MET A 77 1.90 8.52 12.58
C MET A 77 0.57 7.91 13.01
N ILE A 78 0.23 8.01 14.28
CA ILE A 78 -1.04 7.55 14.82
C ILE A 78 -2.19 8.37 14.25
N GLU A 79 -2.05 9.69 14.21
CA GLU A 79 -3.05 10.61 13.65
C GLU A 79 -3.30 10.35 12.17
N THR A 80 -2.26 10.22 11.34
CA THR A 80 -2.38 10.07 9.90
C THR A 80 -2.80 8.69 9.43
N SER A 81 -2.44 7.63 10.13
CA SER A 81 -2.74 6.26 9.68
C SER A 81 -4.20 5.83 9.88
N SER A 82 -4.93 6.48 10.80
CA SER A 82 -6.38 6.21 11.03
C SER A 82 -7.29 6.64 9.86
N GLU A 83 -6.78 7.40 8.91
CA GLU A 83 -7.57 8.29 8.07
C GLU A 83 -7.54 7.97 6.58
N ILE A 84 -6.73 7.02 6.16
CA ILE A 84 -6.67 6.65 4.74
C ILE A 84 -7.84 5.70 4.43
N GLY A 85 -9.00 6.29 4.19
CA GLY A 85 -10.13 5.58 3.60
C GLY A 85 -9.76 5.11 2.19
N VAL A 86 -9.64 3.80 2.01
CA VAL A 86 -9.25 3.18 0.76
C VAL A 86 -10.48 2.63 0.07
N ALA A 87 -10.66 2.97 -1.19
CA ALA A 87 -11.80 2.54 -1.99
C ALA A 87 -11.44 1.55 -3.10
N SER A 88 -10.23 1.60 -3.64
CA SER A 88 -9.80 0.66 -4.66
C SER A 88 -9.59 -0.75 -4.09
N LEU A 89 -9.66 -1.76 -4.96
CA LEU A 89 -9.38 -3.14 -4.52
C LEU A 89 -7.91 -3.31 -4.13
N PRO A 90 -7.61 -4.14 -3.12
CA PRO A 90 -6.23 -4.40 -2.70
C PRO A 90 -5.45 -5.11 -3.81
N ILE A 91 -4.26 -4.59 -4.12
CA ILE A 91 -3.36 -5.14 -5.13
C ILE A 91 -2.43 -6.16 -4.48
N TRP A 92 -1.95 -5.88 -3.28
CA TRP A 92 -0.99 -6.72 -2.58
C TRP A 92 -1.35 -6.83 -1.11
N SER A 93 -0.97 -7.94 -0.48
CA SER A 93 -1.08 -8.14 0.95
C SER A 93 0.29 -8.44 1.54
N CYS A 94 0.54 -7.86 2.69
CA CYS A 94 1.68 -8.20 3.52
C CYS A 94 1.18 -8.48 4.93
N SER A 95 1.64 -9.56 5.56
CA SER A 95 1.43 -9.77 6.98
C SER A 95 2.75 -10.02 7.69
N LEU A 96 2.78 -9.66 8.98
CA LEU A 96 3.97 -9.75 9.79
C LEU A 96 3.65 -10.46 11.10
N GLU A 97 4.30 -11.60 11.31
CA GLU A 97 4.27 -12.30 12.58
C GLU A 97 5.39 -11.81 13.50
N ALA A 98 5.02 -11.38 14.69
CA ALA A 98 5.96 -11.00 15.74
C ALA A 98 5.87 -11.98 16.92
N PRO A 99 6.99 -12.43 17.51
CA PRO A 99 7.00 -13.47 18.55
C PRO A 99 6.19 -13.12 19.80
N ASN A 100 6.08 -11.81 20.10
CA ASN A 100 5.41 -11.32 21.29
C ASN A 100 4.00 -10.76 20.98
N TYR A 101 3.52 -10.92 19.75
CA TYR A 101 2.19 -10.46 19.36
C TYR A 101 1.16 -11.53 19.70
N PRO A 102 -0.02 -11.15 20.22
CA PRO A 102 -1.04 -12.13 20.60
C PRO A 102 -1.56 -12.88 19.38
N LYS A 103 -1.24 -14.17 19.29
CA LYS A 103 -1.69 -15.03 18.18
C LYS A 103 -3.20 -15.20 18.12
N GLU A 104 -3.89 -14.99 19.23
CA GLU A 104 -5.35 -15.01 19.28
C GLU A 104 -5.98 -13.85 18.49
N ALA A 105 -5.29 -12.71 18.42
CA ALA A 105 -5.75 -11.55 17.67
C ALA A 105 -5.33 -11.62 16.19
N PHE A 106 -4.11 -12.14 15.93
CA PHE A 106 -3.52 -12.20 14.60
C PHE A 106 -2.91 -13.57 14.33
N PRO A 107 -3.74 -14.61 14.06
CA PRO A 107 -3.25 -15.96 13.86
C PRO A 107 -2.29 -16.11 12.67
N ASP A 108 -2.50 -15.32 11.62
CA ASP A 108 -1.71 -15.31 10.38
C ASP A 108 -0.78 -14.08 10.26
N GLY A 109 -0.47 -13.44 11.40
CA GLY A 109 0.28 -12.18 11.44
C GLY A 109 -0.59 -10.95 11.22
N ILE A 110 0.00 -9.76 11.42
CA ILE A 110 -0.64 -8.46 11.30
C ILE A 110 -0.82 -8.14 9.82
N PRO A 111 -2.05 -8.14 9.27
CA PRO A 111 -2.29 -7.97 7.85
C PRO A 111 -2.34 -6.51 7.45
N VAL A 112 -1.64 -6.15 6.38
CA VAL A 112 -1.74 -4.86 5.70
C VAL A 112 -1.95 -5.09 4.22
N PHE A 113 -2.79 -4.28 3.62
CA PHE A 113 -3.11 -4.34 2.20
C PHE A 113 -2.70 -3.05 1.50
N PHE A 114 -2.11 -3.20 0.32
CA PHE A 114 -1.67 -2.11 -0.54
C PHE A 114 -2.67 -1.91 -1.67
N HIS A 115 -3.06 -0.65 -1.87
CA HIS A 115 -4.03 -0.20 -2.86
C HIS A 115 -3.40 0.90 -3.73
N PHE A 116 -4.07 1.31 -4.81
CA PHE A 116 -3.62 2.46 -5.59
C PHE A 116 -3.78 3.79 -4.83
N ASP A 117 -4.74 3.86 -3.92
CA ASP A 117 -5.09 5.06 -3.16
C ASP A 117 -4.66 5.01 -1.68
N GLY A 118 -3.93 3.98 -1.27
CA GLY A 118 -3.38 3.91 0.09
C GLY A 118 -3.21 2.52 0.65
N PHE A 119 -3.42 2.41 1.95
CA PHE A 119 -3.22 1.19 2.72
C PHE A 119 -4.47 0.88 3.53
N SER A 120 -4.73 -0.40 3.78
CA SER A 120 -5.80 -0.85 4.67
C SER A 120 -5.35 -2.03 5.53
N GLY A 121 -6.21 -2.52 6.40
CA GLY A 121 -5.86 -3.54 7.40
C GLY A 121 -5.27 -2.90 8.65
N GLU A 122 -4.39 -3.60 9.32
CA GLU A 122 -3.82 -3.21 10.61
C GLU A 122 -2.61 -2.28 10.43
N VAL A 123 -2.82 -1.14 9.76
CA VAL A 123 -1.76 -0.18 9.42
C VAL A 123 -1.12 0.42 10.67
N HIS A 124 -1.91 0.64 11.73
CA HIS A 124 -1.39 1.18 13.00
C HIS A 124 -0.42 0.23 13.68
N GLU A 125 -0.80 -1.04 13.78
CA GLU A 125 0.04 -2.07 14.37
C GLU A 125 1.32 -2.24 13.58
N MET A 126 1.22 -2.23 12.24
CA MET A 126 2.38 -2.30 11.37
C MET A 126 3.31 -1.11 11.54
N ASN A 127 2.75 0.11 11.60
CA ASN A 127 3.54 1.32 11.83
C ASN A 127 4.21 1.33 13.21
N THR A 128 3.53 0.80 14.24
CA THR A 128 4.10 0.65 15.58
C THR A 128 5.33 -0.26 15.55
N ILE A 129 5.27 -1.37 14.80
CA ILE A 129 6.42 -2.27 14.63
C ILE A 129 7.51 -1.62 13.79
N ASN A 130 7.15 -0.93 12.70
CA ASN A 130 8.08 -0.19 11.87
C ASN A 130 8.86 0.83 12.72
N HIS A 131 8.18 1.61 13.52
CA HIS A 131 8.83 2.55 14.43
C HIS A 131 9.78 1.84 15.40
N TYR A 132 9.38 0.70 15.95
CA TYR A 132 10.20 -0.07 16.88
C TYR A 132 11.51 -0.59 16.27
N VAL A 133 11.53 -0.89 14.99
CA VAL A 133 12.73 -1.30 14.25
C VAL A 133 13.47 -0.13 13.59
N GLY A 134 12.99 1.09 13.74
CA GLY A 134 13.58 2.30 13.18
C GLY A 134 13.19 2.58 11.74
N MET A 135 12.14 1.94 11.22
CA MET A 135 11.58 2.27 9.92
C MET A 135 10.61 3.45 10.02
N ASP A 136 10.57 4.25 8.97
CA ASP A 136 9.56 5.29 8.82
C ASP A 136 8.14 4.67 8.69
N PRO A 137 7.08 5.42 9.02
CA PRO A 137 5.71 4.92 8.87
C PRO A 137 5.33 4.71 7.41
N MET A 138 4.44 3.75 7.16
CA MET A 138 4.05 3.33 5.80
C MET A 138 3.54 4.47 4.93
N TRP A 139 2.88 5.48 5.51
CA TRP A 139 2.33 6.60 4.76
C TRP A 139 3.40 7.48 4.08
N GLN A 140 4.66 7.40 4.48
CA GLN A 140 5.78 8.04 3.78
C GLN A 140 6.11 7.37 2.43
N GLY A 141 5.70 6.12 2.24
CA GLY A 141 5.86 5.43 0.98
C GLY A 141 4.76 5.77 -0.02
N GLY A 142 5.11 5.88 -1.30
CA GLY A 142 4.15 6.05 -2.39
C GLY A 142 3.30 7.32 -2.32
N ILE A 143 3.78 8.42 -1.72
CA ILE A 143 3.02 9.67 -1.61
C ILE A 143 2.65 10.19 -3.00
N LEU A 144 3.64 10.30 -3.89
CA LEU A 144 3.42 10.78 -5.24
C LEU A 144 2.50 9.85 -6.03
N GLU A 145 2.72 8.54 -5.93
CA GLU A 145 1.97 7.50 -6.61
C GLU A 145 0.49 7.55 -6.19
N ARG A 146 0.21 7.72 -4.91
CA ARG A 146 -1.15 7.85 -4.39
C ARG A 146 -1.83 9.15 -4.82
N GLU A 147 -1.12 10.27 -4.81
CA GLU A 147 -1.64 11.57 -5.24
C GLU A 147 -1.98 11.61 -6.73
N ILE A 148 -1.12 11.04 -7.59
CA ILE A 148 -1.32 11.05 -9.03
C ILE A 148 -2.09 9.84 -9.56
N GLY A 149 -2.24 8.78 -8.76
CA GLY A 149 -2.80 7.49 -9.18
C GLY A 149 -4.16 7.60 -9.85
N ILE A 150 -5.09 8.37 -9.27
CA ILE A 150 -6.41 8.60 -9.84
C ILE A 150 -6.34 9.28 -11.22
N TYR A 151 -5.49 10.30 -11.37
CA TYR A 151 -5.34 11.03 -12.63
C TYR A 151 -4.69 10.15 -13.70
N ALA A 152 -3.72 9.32 -13.30
CA ALA A 152 -3.07 8.36 -14.19
C ALA A 152 -4.08 7.30 -14.69
N LEU A 153 -4.91 6.75 -13.80
CA LEU A 153 -5.96 5.79 -14.17
C LEU A 153 -7.03 6.42 -15.07
N LEU A 154 -7.42 7.68 -14.82
CA LEU A 154 -8.34 8.41 -15.67
C LEU A 154 -7.74 8.66 -17.07
N ALA A 155 -6.50 9.11 -17.15
CA ALA A 155 -5.81 9.32 -18.42
C ALA A 155 -5.67 8.01 -19.19
N LEU A 156 -5.36 6.90 -18.50
CA LEU A 156 -5.27 5.59 -19.10
C LEU A 156 -6.64 5.10 -19.62
N SER A 157 -7.71 5.29 -18.83
CA SER A 157 -9.09 4.98 -19.23
C SER A 157 -9.48 5.72 -20.51
N LEU A 158 -9.17 7.03 -20.58
CA LEU A 158 -9.39 7.84 -21.79
C LEU A 158 -8.59 7.31 -22.98
N GLY A 159 -7.33 6.96 -22.79
CA GLY A 159 -6.49 6.34 -23.83
C GLY A 159 -7.09 5.06 -24.36
N MET A 160 -7.61 4.18 -23.50
CA MET A 160 -8.29 2.94 -23.89
C MET A 160 -9.59 3.23 -24.65
N ILE A 161 -10.38 4.22 -24.25
CA ILE A 161 -11.58 4.66 -24.96
C ILE A 161 -11.20 5.13 -26.38
N PHE A 162 -10.15 5.93 -26.53
CA PHE A 162 -9.68 6.37 -27.84
C PHE A 162 -9.24 5.19 -28.71
N PHE A 163 -8.54 4.19 -28.14
CA PHE A 163 -8.19 2.98 -28.84
C PHE A 163 -9.43 2.20 -29.33
N ILE A 164 -10.46 2.10 -28.50
CA ILE A 164 -11.70 1.40 -28.84
C ILE A 164 -12.46 2.12 -29.95
N LEU A 165 -12.55 3.45 -29.91
CA LEU A 165 -13.33 4.24 -30.84
C LEU A 165 -12.62 4.43 -32.20
N TYR A 166 -11.30 4.63 -32.20
CA TYR A 166 -10.56 4.98 -33.41
C TYR A 166 -9.70 3.83 -33.94
N ASN A 167 -9.70 3.65 -35.27
CA ASN A 167 -8.97 2.58 -35.97
C ASN A 167 -7.55 3.00 -36.40
N LYS A 168 -6.77 3.62 -35.47
CA LYS A 168 -5.41 4.04 -35.78
C LYS A 168 -4.39 3.14 -35.11
N LYS A 169 -3.44 2.60 -35.90
CA LYS A 169 -2.37 1.71 -35.38
C LYS A 169 -1.54 2.31 -34.26
N ILE A 170 -1.33 3.63 -34.28
CA ILE A 170 -0.59 4.32 -33.25
C ILE A 170 -1.20 4.14 -31.84
N LEU A 171 -2.54 4.02 -31.78
CA LEU A 171 -3.24 3.85 -30.52
C LEU A 171 -3.00 2.46 -29.89
N THR A 172 -2.54 1.49 -30.68
CA THR A 172 -2.16 0.16 -30.14
C THR A 172 -1.00 0.27 -29.16
N TYR A 173 -0.11 1.23 -29.34
CA TYR A 173 0.99 1.46 -28.40
C TYR A 173 0.52 1.95 -27.02
N ILE A 174 -0.65 2.60 -26.94
CA ILE A 174 -1.25 3.00 -25.65
C ILE A 174 -1.59 1.77 -24.80
N MET A 175 -1.95 0.63 -25.44
CA MET A 175 -2.29 -0.60 -24.72
C MET A 175 -1.07 -1.27 -24.05
N ILE A 176 0.15 -0.85 -24.36
CA ILE A 176 1.34 -1.33 -23.65
C ILE A 176 1.32 -0.86 -22.18
N ILE A 177 0.76 0.33 -21.91
CA ILE A 177 0.74 0.89 -20.57
C ILE A 177 -0.12 0.04 -19.61
N PRO A 178 -1.41 -0.26 -19.88
CA PRO A 178 -2.18 -1.13 -19.00
C PRO A 178 -1.56 -2.53 -18.88
N ALA A 179 -0.99 -3.07 -19.95
CA ALA A 179 -0.29 -4.35 -19.92
C ALA A 179 0.98 -4.33 -19.03
N SER A 180 1.60 -3.17 -18.83
CA SER A 180 2.78 -3.03 -17.97
C SER A 180 2.45 -2.78 -16.49
N LEU A 181 1.20 -2.44 -16.14
CA LEU A 181 0.83 -2.09 -14.76
C LEU A 181 1.25 -3.13 -13.70
N PRO A 182 1.08 -4.45 -13.91
CA PRO A 182 1.52 -5.42 -12.91
C PRO A 182 3.03 -5.37 -12.64
N VAL A 183 3.81 -5.19 -13.72
CA VAL A 183 5.28 -5.11 -13.62
C VAL A 183 5.70 -3.82 -12.96
N LEU A 184 5.07 -2.70 -13.32
CA LEU A 184 5.33 -1.38 -12.72
C LEU A 184 5.00 -1.41 -11.23
N PHE A 185 3.88 -2.01 -10.85
CA PHE A 185 3.52 -2.16 -9.43
C PHE A 185 4.57 -2.95 -8.65
N ILE A 186 5.02 -4.10 -9.16
CA ILE A 186 6.05 -4.91 -8.48
C ILE A 186 7.37 -4.13 -8.36
N ALA A 187 7.75 -3.39 -9.40
CA ALA A 187 8.97 -2.59 -9.39
C ALA A 187 8.90 -1.47 -8.33
N ASP A 188 7.78 -0.75 -8.30
CA ASP A 188 7.52 0.31 -7.33
C ASP A 188 7.44 -0.23 -5.89
N TYR A 189 6.67 -1.28 -5.66
CA TYR A 189 6.58 -1.98 -4.38
C TYR A 189 7.96 -2.45 -3.88
N SER A 190 8.76 -3.04 -4.78
CA SER A 190 10.12 -3.47 -4.44
C SER A 190 11.03 -2.30 -4.10
N TYR A 191 10.90 -1.18 -4.81
CA TYR A 191 11.66 0.04 -4.52
C TYR A 191 11.34 0.57 -3.12
N TRP A 192 10.06 0.68 -2.76
CA TRP A 192 9.65 1.16 -1.43
C TRP A 192 10.06 0.22 -0.31
N LEU A 193 9.95 -1.09 -0.49
CA LEU A 193 10.45 -2.06 0.49
C LEU A 193 11.96 -1.91 0.70
N TYR A 194 12.71 -1.75 -0.40
CA TYR A 194 14.15 -1.48 -0.32
C TYR A 194 14.43 -0.18 0.43
N TRP A 195 13.71 0.88 0.09
CA TRP A 195 13.88 2.19 0.71
C TRP A 195 13.64 2.13 2.21
N PHE A 196 12.52 1.58 2.66
CA PHE A 196 12.21 1.43 4.08
C PHE A 196 13.25 0.61 4.84
N GLY A 197 13.72 -0.49 4.29
CA GLY A 197 14.71 -1.34 4.93
C GLY A 197 16.14 -0.78 4.94
N HIS A 198 16.42 0.25 4.12
CA HIS A 198 17.76 0.87 4.05
C HIS A 198 17.81 2.28 4.65
N ASN A 199 16.68 2.91 4.94
CA ASN A 199 16.60 4.23 5.57
C ASN A 199 16.15 4.12 7.03
N LEU A 200 16.85 3.27 7.79
CA LEU A 200 16.56 3.08 9.21
C LEU A 200 17.01 4.29 10.03
N ARG A 201 16.17 4.68 10.97
CA ARG A 201 16.38 5.80 11.88
C ARG A 201 17.02 5.34 13.20
N ASP A 202 17.66 6.29 13.90
CA ASP A 202 18.38 5.99 15.14
C ASP A 202 17.48 5.73 16.34
N TRP A 203 16.19 6.09 16.27
CA TRP A 203 15.24 5.88 17.36
C TRP A 203 14.79 4.43 17.54
N GLY A 204 15.06 3.55 16.55
CA GLY A 204 14.69 2.15 16.65
C GLY A 204 15.22 1.49 17.92
N ALA A 205 14.34 0.74 18.61
CA ALA A 205 14.72 0.00 19.82
C ALA A 205 15.73 -1.12 19.50
N PHE A 206 15.68 -1.65 18.29
CA PHE A 206 16.67 -2.58 17.76
C PHE A 206 17.55 -1.91 16.71
N LYS A 207 18.85 -2.00 16.89
CA LYS A 207 19.80 -1.64 15.84
C LYS A 207 19.91 -2.81 14.87
N ILE A 208 19.10 -2.77 13.83
CA ILE A 208 19.12 -3.77 12.76
C ILE A 208 20.00 -3.24 11.63
N LYS A 209 20.75 -4.13 10.98
CA LYS A 209 21.45 -3.77 9.74
C LYS A 209 20.42 -3.52 8.63
N PRO A 210 20.73 -2.65 7.64
CA PRO A 210 19.90 -2.51 6.46
C PRO A 210 19.53 -3.85 5.87
N PHE A 211 18.28 -4.00 5.45
CA PHE A 211 17.72 -5.25 4.95
C PHE A 211 16.73 -4.98 3.82
N MET A 212 16.40 -6.02 3.08
CA MET A 212 15.35 -6.01 2.08
C MET A 212 14.16 -6.81 2.59
N PRO A 213 13.01 -6.20 2.88
CA PRO A 213 11.79 -6.94 3.17
C PRO A 213 11.39 -7.85 2.00
N THR A 214 10.65 -8.91 2.30
CA THR A 214 10.25 -9.90 1.30
C THR A 214 9.25 -9.30 0.31
N VAL A 215 9.61 -9.29 -0.97
CA VAL A 215 8.73 -8.81 -2.04
C VAL A 215 7.62 -9.82 -2.34
N PHE A 216 7.97 -11.11 -2.39
CA PHE A 216 7.03 -12.19 -2.70
C PHE A 216 7.36 -13.44 -1.91
N GLY A 217 6.32 -14.05 -1.32
CA GLY A 217 6.44 -15.27 -0.53
C GLY A 217 6.73 -14.99 0.94
N ASP A 218 7.28 -15.99 1.60
CA ASP A 218 7.63 -15.94 3.02
C ASP A 218 9.07 -15.49 3.21
N GLY A 219 9.30 -14.65 4.22
CA GLY A 219 10.62 -14.18 4.59
C GLY A 219 10.79 -14.05 6.08
N LYS A 220 12.04 -13.91 6.53
CA LYS A 220 12.36 -13.72 7.93
C LYS A 220 13.34 -12.58 8.10
N ILE A 221 12.99 -11.63 8.96
CA ILE A 221 13.82 -10.48 9.31
C ILE A 221 13.99 -10.49 10.82
N ALA A 222 15.20 -10.78 11.29
CA ALA A 222 15.46 -10.99 12.71
C ALA A 222 14.51 -12.03 13.33
N GLN A 223 13.62 -11.60 14.20
CA GLN A 223 12.63 -12.45 14.87
C GLN A 223 11.24 -12.40 14.20
N PHE A 224 11.07 -11.56 13.19
CA PHE A 224 9.79 -11.37 12.50
C PHE A 224 9.71 -12.29 11.28
N THR A 225 8.56 -12.91 11.06
CA THR A 225 8.23 -13.60 9.82
C THR A 225 7.31 -12.72 9.00
N THR A 226 7.60 -12.54 7.73
CA THR A 226 6.80 -11.74 6.80
C THR A 226 6.23 -12.62 5.72
N HIS A 227 4.98 -12.37 5.37
CA HIS A 227 4.26 -13.05 4.29
C HIS A 227 3.82 -11.96 3.30
N SER A 228 4.20 -12.08 2.04
CA SER A 228 3.97 -11.06 1.02
C SER A 228 3.40 -11.71 -0.24
N TYR A 229 2.13 -11.44 -0.55
CA TYR A 229 1.41 -12.14 -1.60
C TYR A 229 0.49 -11.22 -2.42
N PRO A 230 0.24 -11.54 -3.71
CA PRO A 230 -0.71 -10.81 -4.52
C PRO A 230 -2.14 -10.98 -4.00
N SER A 231 -2.87 -9.86 -3.97
CA SER A 231 -4.30 -9.82 -3.68
C SER A 231 -5.15 -9.80 -4.95
N ILE A 232 -6.48 -9.76 -4.80
CA ILE A 232 -7.42 -9.81 -5.92
C ILE A 232 -7.14 -8.74 -6.98
N GLY A 233 -6.77 -7.52 -6.57
CA GLY A 233 -6.45 -6.43 -7.49
C GLY A 233 -5.28 -6.74 -8.40
N PHE A 234 -4.26 -7.46 -7.93
CA PHE A 234 -3.13 -7.84 -8.77
C PHE A 234 -3.53 -8.82 -9.88
N TYR A 235 -4.39 -9.79 -9.57
CA TYR A 235 -4.91 -10.71 -10.58
C TYR A 235 -5.80 -9.99 -11.61
N LEU A 236 -6.53 -8.95 -11.18
CA LEU A 236 -7.28 -8.10 -12.11
C LEU A 236 -6.35 -7.25 -12.97
N LEU A 237 -5.24 -6.73 -12.43
CA LEU A 237 -4.23 -6.05 -13.24
C LEU A 237 -3.62 -6.98 -14.31
N LEU A 238 -3.35 -8.24 -13.95
CA LEU A 238 -2.93 -9.25 -14.95
C LEU A 238 -4.00 -9.52 -16.00
N ALA A 239 -5.28 -9.47 -15.65
CA ALA A 239 -6.38 -9.66 -16.61
C ALA A 239 -6.61 -8.43 -17.51
N ILE A 240 -6.20 -7.24 -17.09
CA ILE A 240 -6.23 -6.01 -17.87
C ILE A 240 -5.12 -6.00 -18.93
N GLY A 241 -3.95 -6.59 -18.66
CA GLY A 241 -2.79 -6.68 -19.56
C GLY A 241 -2.93 -7.79 -20.59
#